data_4b4fd76e0f6ae0b1384d1458f587be46
#
_entry.id   4b4fd76e0f6ae0b1384d1458f587be46
#
_cell.length_a   1.000
_cell.length_b   1.000
_cell.length_c   1.000
_cell.angle_alpha   90.00
_cell.angle_beta   90.00
_cell.angle_gamma   90.00
#
_symmetry.space_group_name_H-M   'P 1'
#
loop_
_entity.id
_entity.type
_entity.pdbx_description
1 polymer ?
#
loop_
_entity_poly.entity_id
_entity_poly.type
_entity_poly.pdbx_seq_one_letter_code
_entity_poly.pdbx_strand_id
1 'polypeptide(L)'
;MDVLLGITTGDAVILATSKAAMRGISVLKSDDDKTRNLTSTSSLAFSGEAGDAVQFAEYILANISLYGMRNGYEMSSTAIASYLRNEMANSLRSRKPYQVNMLLGSYDVRKEKPSLYWIDYLASGVELPYAAHGYASYYILSLLDRHHRPGLTLEEGLDLMKLCVDEIKRRIPLDFKGIQIKIIDKNGVRLSDDL
;
A
#
# COMPACT_ATOMS: atom_id res chain seq x y z
N MET A 1 6.52 -14.20 1.39
CA MET A 1 5.04 -14.08 1.22
C MET A 1 4.60 -12.87 2.03
N ASP A 2 4.21 -11.80 1.36
CA ASP A 2 3.89 -10.54 2.01
C ASP A 2 2.38 -10.30 2.02
N VAL A 3 1.91 -9.56 3.02
CA VAL A 3 0.53 -9.06 3.11
C VAL A 3 0.55 -7.57 2.83
N LEU A 4 -0.22 -7.15 1.83
CA LEU A 4 -0.55 -5.75 1.60
C LEU A 4 -2.07 -5.63 1.61
N LEU A 5 -2.58 -4.71 2.39
CA LEU A 5 -4.00 -4.41 2.53
C LEU A 5 -4.20 -2.90 2.61
N GLY A 6 -5.21 -2.39 1.94
CA GLY A 6 -5.62 -0.99 2.00
C GLY A 6 -7.13 -0.84 2.09
N ILE A 7 -7.58 0.14 2.87
CA ILE A 7 -8.99 0.49 3.05
C ILE A 7 -9.11 2.02 3.00
N THR A 8 -10.10 2.54 2.26
CA THR A 8 -10.48 3.96 2.34
C THR A 8 -11.61 4.15 3.34
N THR A 9 -11.53 5.20 4.12
CA THR A 9 -12.61 5.72 4.96
C THR A 9 -13.17 7.02 4.38
N GLY A 10 -14.03 7.71 5.08
CA GLY A 10 -14.55 9.00 4.63
C GLY A 10 -13.47 10.09 4.49
N ASP A 11 -12.44 10.02 5.32
CA ASP A 11 -11.42 11.06 5.49
C ASP A 11 -9.97 10.58 5.52
N ALA A 12 -9.74 9.26 5.38
CA ALA A 12 -8.40 8.69 5.43
C ALA A 12 -8.25 7.46 4.53
N VAL A 13 -6.99 7.06 4.28
CA VAL A 13 -6.61 5.73 3.81
C VAL A 13 -5.83 5.02 4.90
N ILE A 14 -6.16 3.76 5.14
CA ILE A 14 -5.43 2.88 6.05
C ILE A 14 -4.67 1.86 5.20
N LEU A 15 -3.36 1.80 5.34
CA LEU A 15 -2.51 0.77 4.72
C LEU A 15 -1.97 -0.16 5.80
N ALA A 16 -2.00 -1.46 5.53
CA ALA A 16 -1.43 -2.48 6.40
C ALA A 16 -0.44 -3.36 5.63
N THR A 17 0.73 -3.59 6.23
CA THR A 17 1.78 -4.43 5.66
C THR A 17 2.35 -5.39 6.69
N SER A 18 2.72 -6.61 6.28
CA SER A 18 3.40 -7.57 7.16
C SER A 18 4.82 -7.11 7.47
N LYS A 19 5.25 -7.27 8.74
CA LYS A 19 6.60 -6.89 9.20
C LYS A 19 7.66 -7.95 8.89
N ALA A 20 7.28 -9.20 8.65
CA ALA A 20 8.24 -10.26 8.37
C ALA A 20 8.81 -10.15 6.94
N ALA A 21 10.14 -10.13 6.80
CA ALA A 21 10.81 -10.47 5.55
C ALA A 21 11.08 -11.97 5.54
N MET A 22 10.53 -12.69 4.56
CA MET A 22 10.56 -14.14 4.51
C MET A 22 11.23 -14.65 3.23
N ARG A 23 11.94 -15.80 3.35
CA ARG A 23 12.41 -16.59 2.22
C ARG A 23 11.88 -18.02 2.36
N GLY A 24 10.87 -18.35 1.55
CA GLY A 24 10.10 -19.58 1.77
C GLY A 24 9.39 -19.54 3.12
N ILE A 25 9.72 -20.48 3.99
CA ILE A 25 9.18 -20.56 5.37
C ILE A 25 10.09 -19.92 6.43
N SER A 26 11.27 -19.45 6.04
CA SER A 26 12.26 -18.87 6.97
C SER A 26 12.07 -17.37 7.10
N VAL A 27 12.04 -16.88 8.33
CA VAL A 27 12.02 -15.44 8.64
C VAL A 27 13.46 -14.93 8.60
N LEU A 28 13.77 -14.00 7.71
CA LEU A 28 15.07 -13.34 7.59
C LEU A 28 15.17 -12.10 8.47
N LYS A 29 14.06 -11.35 8.58
CA LYS A 29 13.95 -10.13 9.37
C LYS A 29 12.54 -10.03 9.93
N SER A 30 12.40 -9.59 11.18
CA SER A 30 11.11 -9.50 11.88
C SER A 30 10.50 -8.09 11.89
N ASP A 31 11.24 -7.09 11.43
CA ASP A 31 10.79 -5.69 11.39
C ASP A 31 11.23 -5.06 10.06
N ASP A 32 10.52 -5.42 9.00
CA ASP A 32 10.78 -4.97 7.63
C ASP A 32 9.71 -3.99 7.18
N ASP A 33 10.10 -2.73 6.96
CA ASP A 33 9.19 -1.69 6.47
C ASP A 33 9.01 -1.79 4.96
N LYS A 34 7.85 -2.28 4.55
CA LYS A 34 7.43 -2.42 3.15
C LYS A 34 6.65 -1.20 2.65
N THR A 35 6.96 -0.04 3.20
CA THR A 35 6.30 1.20 2.81
C THR A 35 7.31 2.31 2.55
N ARG A 36 6.95 3.30 1.71
CA ARG A 36 7.69 4.57 1.54
C ARG A 36 6.70 5.72 1.48
N ASN A 37 6.97 6.76 2.26
CA ASN A 37 6.20 7.99 2.17
C ASN A 37 6.71 8.77 0.96
N LEU A 38 5.85 8.92 -0.05
CA LEU A 38 6.21 9.57 -1.32
C LEU A 38 6.07 11.09 -1.26
N THR A 39 5.04 11.55 -0.53
CA THR A 39 4.76 12.96 -0.25
C THR A 39 4.30 13.12 1.19
N SER A 40 4.00 14.34 1.60
CA SER A 40 3.44 14.62 2.93
C SER A 40 2.13 13.86 3.19
N THR A 41 1.33 13.62 2.15
CA THR A 41 0.01 12.98 2.23
C THR A 41 -0.13 11.73 1.36
N SER A 42 0.97 11.07 1.00
CA SER A 42 0.94 9.84 0.18
C SER A 42 1.97 8.83 0.65
N SER A 43 1.56 7.57 0.77
CA SER A 43 2.45 6.46 1.11
C SER A 43 2.23 5.29 0.16
N LEU A 44 3.32 4.68 -0.27
CA LEU A 44 3.36 3.49 -1.11
C LEU A 44 3.65 2.27 -0.24
N ALA A 45 2.79 1.26 -0.28
CA ALA A 45 3.07 -0.08 0.22
C ALA A 45 3.42 -0.98 -0.98
N PHE A 46 4.43 -1.82 -0.83
CA PHE A 46 4.94 -2.64 -1.93
C PHE A 46 5.35 -4.03 -1.47
N SER A 47 5.22 -4.98 -2.39
CA SER A 47 5.72 -6.36 -2.23
C SER A 47 6.15 -6.91 -3.58
N GLY A 48 6.98 -7.94 -3.57
CA GLY A 48 7.43 -8.57 -4.80
C GLY A 48 8.74 -9.31 -4.63
N GLU A 49 9.48 -9.43 -5.73
CA GLU A 49 10.82 -10.03 -5.70
C GLU A 49 11.76 -9.18 -4.85
N ALA A 50 12.47 -9.84 -3.95
CA ALA A 50 13.44 -9.16 -3.08
C ALA A 50 14.50 -8.44 -3.91
N GLY A 51 14.76 -7.20 -3.64
CA GLY A 51 15.64 -6.34 -4.44
C GLY A 51 14.88 -5.52 -5.49
N ASP A 52 14.03 -6.12 -6.30
CA ASP A 52 13.21 -5.39 -7.27
C ASP A 52 12.25 -4.43 -6.55
N ALA A 53 11.54 -4.92 -5.54
CA ALA A 53 10.54 -4.15 -4.81
C ALA A 53 11.14 -2.94 -4.10
N VAL A 54 12.24 -3.13 -3.36
CA VAL A 54 12.92 -2.04 -2.65
C VAL A 54 13.55 -1.06 -3.64
N GLN A 55 14.27 -1.56 -4.65
CA GLN A 55 14.94 -0.73 -5.64
C GLN A 55 13.93 0.13 -6.41
N PHE A 56 12.80 -0.45 -6.83
CA PHE A 56 11.74 0.28 -7.50
C PHE A 56 11.14 1.35 -6.60
N ALA A 57 10.80 1.02 -5.34
CA ALA A 57 10.23 1.96 -4.39
C ALA A 57 11.16 3.16 -4.11
N GLU A 58 12.48 2.92 -3.94
CA GLU A 58 13.48 3.97 -3.75
C GLU A 58 13.65 4.85 -5.02
N TYR A 59 13.63 4.24 -6.21
CA TYR A 59 13.67 4.96 -7.48
C TYR A 59 12.47 5.91 -7.61
N ILE A 60 11.26 5.41 -7.32
CA ILE A 60 10.03 6.21 -7.36
C ILE A 60 10.09 7.35 -6.34
N LEU A 61 10.49 7.05 -5.10
CA LEU A 61 10.61 8.06 -4.05
C LEU A 61 11.56 9.19 -4.47
N ALA A 62 12.73 8.84 -5.00
CA ALA A 62 13.72 9.82 -5.45
C ALA A 62 13.19 10.73 -6.56
N ASN A 63 12.47 10.17 -7.54
CA ASN A 63 11.92 10.94 -8.65
C ASN A 63 10.75 11.83 -8.24
N ILE A 64 9.86 11.37 -7.35
CA ILE A 64 8.76 12.18 -6.82
C ILE A 64 9.32 13.34 -5.96
N SER A 65 10.32 13.06 -5.12
CA SER A 65 11.02 14.10 -4.35
C SER A 65 11.68 15.14 -5.26
N LEU A 66 12.36 14.68 -6.31
CA LEU A 66 12.96 15.57 -7.30
C LEU A 66 11.93 16.44 -8.01
N TYR A 67 10.77 15.88 -8.35
CA TYR A 67 9.67 16.63 -8.94
C TYR A 67 9.20 17.76 -8.01
N GLY A 68 9.00 17.46 -6.73
CA GLY A 68 8.62 18.46 -5.72
C GLY A 68 9.63 19.58 -5.59
N MET A 69 10.94 19.26 -5.55
CA MET A 69 12.02 20.24 -5.48
C MET A 69 12.08 21.13 -6.73
N ARG A 70 11.89 20.57 -7.91
CA ARG A 70 11.93 21.33 -9.18
C ARG A 70 10.75 22.25 -9.38
N ASN A 71 9.56 21.82 -8.95
CA ASN A 71 8.32 22.54 -9.22
C ASN A 71 7.84 23.40 -8.04
N GLY A 72 8.37 23.18 -6.83
CA GLY A 72 7.96 23.92 -5.63
C GLY A 72 6.61 23.43 -5.05
N TYR A 73 6.06 22.31 -5.53
CA TYR A 73 4.85 21.67 -5.00
C TYR A 73 4.87 20.15 -5.21
N GLU A 74 4.15 19.43 -4.36
CA GLU A 74 4.06 17.97 -4.41
C GLU A 74 3.15 17.49 -5.54
N MET A 75 3.44 16.29 -6.08
CA MET A 75 2.57 15.61 -7.04
C MET A 75 1.21 15.28 -6.43
N SER A 76 0.14 15.44 -7.21
CA SER A 76 -1.19 14.99 -6.82
C SER A 76 -1.28 13.44 -6.80
N SER A 77 -2.24 12.90 -6.05
CA SER A 77 -2.51 11.46 -5.94
C SER A 77 -2.62 10.77 -7.30
N THR A 78 -3.41 11.36 -8.20
CA THR A 78 -3.62 10.84 -9.56
C THR A 78 -2.34 10.88 -10.39
N ALA A 79 -1.52 11.93 -10.25
CA ALA A 79 -0.25 12.05 -10.96
C ALA A 79 0.76 11.00 -10.47
N ILE A 80 0.82 10.76 -9.15
CA ILE A 80 1.66 9.70 -8.57
C ILE A 80 1.24 8.34 -9.10
N ALA A 81 -0.06 8.01 -9.04
CA ALA A 81 -0.59 6.74 -9.53
C ALA A 81 -0.28 6.52 -11.02
N SER A 82 -0.46 7.56 -11.84
CA SER A 82 -0.14 7.52 -13.28
C SER A 82 1.35 7.34 -13.53
N TYR A 83 2.20 8.00 -12.75
CA TYR A 83 3.65 7.88 -12.86
C TYR A 83 4.12 6.46 -12.49
N LEU A 84 3.66 5.92 -11.35
CA LEU A 84 3.93 4.55 -10.93
C LEU A 84 3.56 3.53 -12.01
N ARG A 85 2.35 3.63 -12.53
CA ARG A 85 1.87 2.74 -13.59
C ARG A 85 2.69 2.86 -14.87
N ASN A 86 3.08 4.08 -15.26
CA ASN A 86 3.88 4.30 -16.47
C ASN A 86 5.28 3.71 -16.33
N GLU A 87 5.94 3.88 -15.19
CA GLU A 87 7.26 3.28 -14.91
C GLU A 87 7.19 1.75 -14.93
N MET A 88 6.15 1.15 -14.34
CA MET A 88 5.93 -0.30 -14.41
C MET A 88 5.68 -0.77 -15.84
N ALA A 89 4.87 -0.05 -16.63
CA ALA A 89 4.58 -0.39 -18.02
C ALA A 89 5.84 -0.33 -18.91
N ASN A 90 6.72 0.65 -18.67
CA ASN A 90 8.01 0.74 -19.34
C ASN A 90 8.92 -0.41 -18.98
N SER A 91 8.97 -0.76 -17.69
CA SER A 91 9.74 -1.91 -17.18
C SER A 91 9.24 -3.23 -17.78
N LEU A 92 7.93 -3.43 -17.89
CA LEU A 92 7.31 -4.65 -18.41
C LEU A 92 7.82 -5.03 -19.81
N ARG A 93 8.18 -4.04 -20.63
CA ARG A 93 8.71 -4.23 -21.99
C ARG A 93 10.23 -4.38 -22.04
N SER A 94 10.91 -4.34 -20.91
CA SER A 94 12.36 -4.49 -20.81
C SER A 94 12.78 -5.98 -20.75
N ARG A 95 14.10 -6.22 -20.81
CA ARG A 95 14.64 -7.59 -20.67
C ARG A 95 14.50 -8.17 -19.25
N LYS A 96 14.36 -7.31 -18.25
CA LYS A 96 14.22 -7.69 -16.83
C LYS A 96 13.11 -6.84 -16.20
N PRO A 97 11.83 -7.21 -16.36
CA PRO A 97 10.71 -6.50 -15.76
C PRO A 97 10.76 -6.55 -14.23
N TYR A 98 10.37 -5.47 -13.57
CA TYR A 98 10.15 -5.47 -12.13
C TYR A 98 8.97 -6.36 -11.75
N GLN A 99 9.17 -7.21 -10.75
CA GLN A 99 8.15 -8.08 -10.16
C GLN A 99 7.65 -7.44 -8.85
N VAL A 100 6.85 -6.37 -8.95
CA VAL A 100 6.40 -5.56 -7.81
C VAL A 100 4.91 -5.31 -7.88
N ASN A 101 4.23 -5.58 -6.77
CA ASN A 101 2.83 -5.23 -6.55
C ASN A 101 2.75 -4.10 -5.54
N MET A 102 1.82 -3.16 -5.72
CA MET A 102 1.78 -1.93 -4.95
C MET A 102 0.37 -1.52 -4.55
N LEU A 103 0.26 -0.92 -3.37
CA LEU A 103 -0.89 -0.12 -2.96
C LEU A 103 -0.40 1.30 -2.69
N LEU A 104 -0.98 2.28 -3.37
CA LEU A 104 -0.75 3.69 -3.10
C LEU A 104 -1.92 4.25 -2.31
N GLY A 105 -1.70 4.57 -1.05
CA GLY A 105 -2.63 5.35 -0.24
C GLY A 105 -2.27 6.83 -0.32
N SER A 106 -3.26 7.67 -0.56
CA SER A 106 -3.03 9.11 -0.69
C SER A 106 -4.25 9.92 -0.22
N TYR A 107 -4.00 11.12 0.29
CA TYR A 107 -5.04 12.11 0.55
C TYR A 107 -4.81 13.33 -0.33
N ASP A 108 -5.76 13.58 -1.25
CA ASP A 108 -5.71 14.77 -2.12
C ASP A 108 -6.26 15.98 -1.36
N VAL A 109 -5.35 16.84 -0.88
CA VAL A 109 -5.69 18.03 -0.09
C VAL A 109 -6.56 19.02 -0.86
N ARG A 110 -6.45 19.08 -2.20
CA ARG A 110 -7.24 20.00 -3.03
C ARG A 110 -8.67 19.53 -3.22
N LYS A 111 -8.86 18.21 -3.30
CA LYS A 111 -10.17 17.59 -3.46
C LYS A 111 -10.80 17.18 -2.14
N GLU A 112 -10.03 17.30 -1.05
CA GLU A 112 -10.40 16.84 0.30
C GLU A 112 -10.88 15.38 0.30
N LYS A 113 -10.18 14.52 -0.46
CA LYS A 113 -10.59 13.14 -0.70
C LYS A 113 -9.44 12.15 -0.51
N PRO A 114 -9.64 11.08 0.28
CA PRO A 114 -8.74 9.94 0.30
C PRO A 114 -8.87 9.13 -1.01
N SER A 115 -7.78 8.54 -1.46
CA SER A 115 -7.75 7.66 -2.64
C SER A 115 -6.78 6.52 -2.42
N LEU A 116 -7.19 5.32 -2.81
CA LEU A 116 -6.40 4.10 -2.77
C LEU A 116 -6.29 3.55 -4.18
N TYR A 117 -5.05 3.36 -4.66
CA TYR A 117 -4.77 2.75 -5.95
C TYR A 117 -4.13 1.38 -5.75
N TRP A 118 -4.69 0.39 -6.43
CA TRP A 118 -4.12 -0.93 -6.57
C TRP A 118 -3.36 -0.99 -7.91
N ILE A 119 -2.09 -1.42 -7.88
CA ILE A 119 -1.22 -1.51 -9.05
C ILE A 119 -0.47 -2.84 -8.98
N ASP A 120 -0.53 -3.63 -10.06
CA ASP A 120 0.15 -4.91 -10.14
C ASP A 120 1.45 -4.85 -10.96
N TYR A 121 2.18 -5.96 -10.97
CA TYR A 121 3.43 -6.12 -11.71
C TYR A 121 3.25 -6.07 -13.25
N LEU A 122 2.01 -6.18 -13.76
CA LEU A 122 1.67 -6.01 -15.18
C LEU A 122 1.31 -4.57 -15.54
N ALA A 123 1.50 -3.63 -14.62
CA ALA A 123 1.12 -2.22 -14.76
C ALA A 123 -0.39 -1.99 -14.91
N SER A 124 -1.23 -2.95 -14.50
CA SER A 124 -2.66 -2.70 -14.32
C SER A 124 -2.85 -1.82 -13.10
N GLY A 125 -3.64 -0.76 -13.23
CA GLY A 125 -3.86 0.17 -12.12
C GLY A 125 -5.31 0.63 -12.06
N VAL A 126 -5.89 0.62 -10.85
CA VAL A 126 -7.27 1.03 -10.60
C VAL A 126 -7.40 1.69 -9.22
N GLU A 127 -8.25 2.71 -9.13
CA GLU A 127 -8.67 3.30 -7.84
C GLU A 127 -9.81 2.46 -7.26
N LEU A 128 -9.66 2.03 -6.00
CA LEU A 128 -10.59 1.13 -5.31
C LEU A 128 -10.86 1.62 -3.88
N PRO A 129 -12.04 1.33 -3.32
CA PRO A 129 -12.35 1.65 -1.92
C PRO A 129 -11.59 0.77 -0.93
N TYR A 130 -11.21 -0.41 -1.32
CA TYR A 130 -10.34 -1.35 -0.58
C TYR A 130 -9.60 -2.24 -1.57
N ALA A 131 -8.43 -2.70 -1.18
CA ALA A 131 -7.60 -3.53 -2.04
C ALA A 131 -6.64 -4.37 -1.22
N ALA A 132 -6.19 -5.48 -1.80
CA ALA A 132 -5.16 -6.32 -1.22
C ALA A 132 -4.31 -6.96 -2.31
N HIS A 133 -3.07 -7.30 -1.95
CA HIS A 133 -2.17 -8.10 -2.77
C HIS A 133 -1.75 -9.38 -2.06
N GLY A 134 -1.35 -10.36 -2.86
CA GLY A 134 -0.83 -11.63 -2.37
C GLY A 134 -1.91 -12.59 -1.89
N TYR A 135 -1.49 -13.61 -1.14
CA TYR A 135 -2.40 -14.67 -0.66
C TYR A 135 -3.48 -14.16 0.31
N ALA A 136 -3.20 -13.08 1.03
CA ALA A 136 -4.18 -12.46 1.91
C ALA A 136 -5.46 -12.06 1.17
N SER A 137 -5.36 -11.62 -0.09
CA SER A 137 -6.51 -11.21 -0.89
C SER A 137 -7.60 -12.28 -1.02
N TYR A 138 -7.21 -13.55 -1.09
CA TYR A 138 -8.17 -14.67 -1.21
C TYR A 138 -9.07 -14.84 0.03
N TYR A 139 -8.62 -14.40 1.19
CA TYR A 139 -9.34 -14.55 2.46
C TYR A 139 -10.11 -13.29 2.85
N ILE A 140 -9.57 -12.11 2.51
CA ILE A 140 -10.10 -10.85 3.05
C ILE A 140 -10.99 -10.08 2.08
N LEU A 141 -10.88 -10.28 0.75
CA LEU A 141 -11.71 -9.54 -0.19
C LEU A 141 -13.20 -9.79 0.00
N SER A 142 -13.61 -11.05 0.25
CA SER A 142 -15.01 -11.37 0.55
C SER A 142 -15.50 -10.74 1.86
N LEU A 143 -14.62 -10.62 2.85
CA LEU A 143 -14.91 -9.95 4.12
C LEU A 143 -15.08 -8.45 3.90
N LEU A 144 -14.19 -7.83 3.11
CA LEU A 144 -14.28 -6.43 2.74
C LEU A 144 -15.53 -6.13 1.89
N ASP A 145 -15.87 -7.00 0.92
CA ASP A 145 -17.11 -6.89 0.13
C ASP A 145 -18.36 -6.83 1.01
N ARG A 146 -18.34 -7.56 2.13
CA ARG A 146 -19.47 -7.62 3.06
C ARG A 146 -19.54 -6.45 4.03
N HIS A 147 -18.40 -6.00 4.54
CA HIS A 147 -18.34 -5.09 5.68
C HIS A 147 -17.96 -3.66 5.31
N HIS A 148 -17.27 -3.45 4.19
CA HIS A 148 -16.93 -2.11 3.74
C HIS A 148 -18.19 -1.38 3.25
N ARG A 149 -18.31 -0.10 3.63
CA ARG A 149 -19.33 0.80 3.14
C ARG A 149 -18.75 2.20 2.91
N PRO A 150 -19.29 2.98 1.98
CA PRO A 150 -18.86 4.35 1.78
C PRO A 150 -19.06 5.19 3.05
N GLY A 151 -18.10 6.05 3.36
CA GLY A 151 -18.21 6.97 4.50
C GLY A 151 -17.92 6.34 5.87
N LEU A 152 -17.22 5.20 5.94
CA LEU A 152 -16.70 4.67 7.20
C LEU A 152 -15.91 5.75 7.94
N THR A 153 -16.05 5.83 9.25
CA THR A 153 -15.15 6.62 10.09
C THR A 153 -13.77 5.95 10.16
N LEU A 154 -12.76 6.70 10.59
CA LEU A 154 -11.42 6.12 10.79
C LEU A 154 -11.44 4.96 11.79
N GLU A 155 -12.18 5.10 12.88
CA GLU A 155 -12.34 4.05 13.90
C GLU A 155 -12.97 2.78 13.32
N GLU A 156 -14.10 2.91 12.60
CA GLU A 156 -14.73 1.78 11.91
C GLU A 156 -13.80 1.13 10.86
N GLY A 157 -12.98 1.94 10.19
CA GLY A 157 -11.97 1.46 9.26
C GLY A 157 -10.86 0.66 9.94
N LEU A 158 -10.40 1.09 11.12
CA LEU A 158 -9.42 0.37 11.93
C LEU A 158 -10.00 -0.94 12.48
N ASP A 159 -11.25 -0.94 12.93
CA ASP A 159 -11.95 -2.16 13.37
C ASP A 159 -12.07 -3.18 12.22
N LEU A 160 -12.43 -2.70 11.02
CA LEU A 160 -12.47 -3.54 9.83
C LEU A 160 -11.09 -4.06 9.45
N MET A 161 -10.06 -3.23 9.57
CA MET A 161 -8.67 -3.65 9.35
C MET A 161 -8.26 -4.75 10.33
N LYS A 162 -8.59 -4.61 11.61
CA LYS A 162 -8.36 -5.62 12.65
C LYS A 162 -9.05 -6.94 12.33
N LEU A 163 -10.31 -6.88 11.90
CA LEU A 163 -11.05 -8.07 11.48
C LEU A 163 -10.36 -8.80 10.32
N CYS A 164 -9.85 -8.05 9.34
CA CYS A 164 -9.08 -8.61 8.22
C CYS A 164 -7.78 -9.26 8.69
N VAL A 165 -7.04 -8.60 9.57
CA VAL A 165 -5.78 -9.12 10.14
C VAL A 165 -6.01 -10.39 10.94
N ASP A 166 -7.07 -10.45 11.74
CA ASP A 166 -7.43 -11.64 12.51
C ASP A 166 -7.81 -12.83 11.61
N GLU A 167 -8.52 -12.57 10.51
CA GLU A 167 -8.83 -13.62 9.53
C GLU A 167 -7.55 -14.13 8.83
N ILE A 168 -6.63 -13.25 8.45
CA ILE A 168 -5.33 -13.64 7.89
C ILE A 168 -4.55 -14.51 8.88
N LYS A 169 -4.43 -14.09 10.15
CA LYS A 169 -3.74 -14.85 11.21
C LYS A 169 -4.37 -16.22 11.43
N ARG A 170 -5.68 -16.35 11.27
CA ARG A 170 -6.42 -17.61 11.43
C ARG A 170 -6.23 -18.56 10.26
N ARG A 171 -6.15 -18.04 9.03
CA ARG A 171 -6.16 -18.85 7.80
C ARG A 171 -4.78 -19.16 7.25
N ILE A 172 -3.85 -18.25 7.41
CA ILE A 172 -2.51 -18.41 6.87
C ILE A 172 -1.56 -18.88 7.98
N PRO A 173 -0.98 -20.09 7.86
CA PRO A 173 -0.13 -20.69 8.90
C PRO A 173 1.30 -20.10 8.87
N LEU A 174 1.41 -18.77 8.81
CA LEU A 174 2.67 -18.05 8.80
C LEU A 174 2.69 -16.98 9.87
N ASP A 175 3.82 -16.82 10.53
CA ASP A 175 4.04 -15.75 11.49
C ASP A 175 4.56 -14.50 10.77
N PHE A 176 3.70 -13.53 10.55
CA PHE A 176 4.03 -12.26 9.89
C PHE A 176 4.83 -11.28 10.76
N LYS A 177 5.17 -11.65 12.01
CA LYS A 177 5.88 -10.80 13.00
C LYS A 177 5.19 -9.48 13.29
N GLY A 178 3.86 -9.47 13.15
CA GLY A 178 3.02 -8.29 13.29
C GLY A 178 2.67 -7.65 11.95
N ILE A 179 1.76 -6.71 12.04
CA ILE A 179 1.30 -5.89 10.91
C ILE A 179 1.61 -4.43 11.24
N GLN A 180 2.26 -3.74 10.33
CA GLN A 180 2.47 -2.30 10.39
C GLN A 180 1.27 -1.61 9.77
N ILE A 181 0.72 -0.62 10.46
CA ILE A 181 -0.39 0.19 9.97
C ILE A 181 0.05 1.62 9.75
N LYS A 182 -0.28 2.16 8.59
CA LYS A 182 -0.16 3.57 8.27
C LYS A 182 -1.51 4.18 7.97
N ILE A 183 -1.76 5.33 8.56
CA ILE A 183 -2.95 6.16 8.33
C ILE A 183 -2.50 7.37 7.52
N ILE A 184 -3.19 7.64 6.42
CA ILE A 184 -2.94 8.76 5.52
C ILE A 184 -4.20 9.62 5.49
N ASP A 185 -4.12 10.83 5.99
CA ASP A 185 -5.23 11.79 6.02
C ASP A 185 -4.75 13.23 5.68
N LYS A 186 -5.60 14.22 5.88
CA LYS A 186 -5.28 15.64 5.65
C LYS A 186 -4.10 16.16 6.48
N ASN A 187 -3.78 15.52 7.60
CA ASN A 187 -2.68 15.90 8.49
C ASN A 187 -1.36 15.22 8.11
N GLY A 188 -1.38 14.31 7.13
CA GLY A 188 -0.20 13.61 6.65
C GLY A 188 -0.24 12.10 6.87
N VAL A 189 0.95 11.48 6.80
CA VAL A 189 1.16 10.05 6.99
C VAL A 189 1.66 9.80 8.41
N ARG A 190 0.98 8.91 9.14
CA ARG A 190 1.40 8.49 10.48
C ARG A 190 1.32 6.98 10.65
N LEU A 191 2.14 6.45 11.55
CA LEU A 191 2.00 5.07 12.02
C LEU A 191 0.86 5.00 13.04
N SER A 192 0.18 3.86 13.09
CA SER A 192 -0.77 3.53 14.13
C SER A 192 -0.23 2.35 14.94
N ASP A 193 -0.30 2.47 16.27
CA ASP A 193 0.08 1.41 17.22
C ASP A 193 -1.12 0.50 17.58
N ASP A 194 -2.27 0.68 16.93
CA ASP A 194 -3.57 0.18 17.39
C ASP A 194 -3.94 -1.26 16.93
N LEU A 195 -2.98 -2.10 16.41
CA LEU A 195 -3.29 -3.49 16.04
C LEU A 195 -2.25 -4.51 16.48
#